data_152f8be85bffd462cf4897d9a5e2d870
#
_entry.id   152f8be85bffd462cf4897d9a5e2d870
#
_cell.length_a   1.000
_cell.length_b   1.000
_cell.length_c   1.000
_cell.angle_alpha   90.00
_cell.angle_beta   90.00
_cell.angle_gamma   90.00
#
_symmetry.space_group_name_H-M   'P 1'
#
loop_
_entity.id
_entity.type
_entity.pdbx_description
1 polymer ?
#
loop_
_entity_poly.entity_id
_entity_poly.type
_entity_poly.pdbx_seq_one_letter_code
_entity_poly.pdbx_strand_id
1 'polypeptide(L)'
;MIYNSRILRRTIIAQHSNYWSCTPFADWIRGTKKLSAGTSEEWDDWTTQAQIKHNFRYWLAEEALGHIQDFVTWPIRTLYDIKYYINNRWVSRTHSLTAHPRDIKPGQWQDVGNRFLPCLFNELVDFVEIESAWSHIAWGDKKDRAKYDPPFWASGWFRWRVWRCPQAGLDHLDWAMTLTMGSDWGVEETNPDHGKPTRQAERAKEIKELYTWWTTVYPNRPDAYDVSGWTDYCEASRIANGGKLNFSNDRTPELQTMSDKSHKLLQEIEAAYEAEDEAMLIRLVKARDSLWT
;
A
#
# COMPACT_ATOMS: atom_id res chain seq x y z
N MET A 1 -4.07 -22.38 -13.45
CA MET A 1 -3.79 -22.41 -12.01
C MET A 1 -4.90 -21.67 -11.30
N ILE A 2 -5.85 -22.39 -10.72
CA ILE A 2 -6.95 -21.80 -9.93
C ILE A 2 -6.36 -21.61 -8.53
N TYR A 3 -5.77 -20.45 -8.28
CA TYR A 3 -5.30 -20.08 -6.95
C TYR A 3 -6.53 -19.83 -6.07
N ASN A 4 -6.60 -20.60 -5.03
CA ASN A 4 -7.70 -20.79 -4.09
C ASN A 4 -8.27 -19.44 -3.59
N SER A 5 -9.35 -18.98 -4.22
CA SER A 5 -10.08 -17.75 -3.84
C SER A 5 -10.59 -17.76 -2.38
N ARG A 6 -10.56 -18.93 -1.71
CA ARG A 6 -10.93 -19.08 -0.31
C ARG A 6 -9.88 -18.48 0.66
N ILE A 7 -8.58 -18.53 0.31
CA ILE A 7 -7.52 -18.00 1.18
C ILE A 7 -7.54 -16.46 1.15
N LEU A 8 -7.69 -15.86 -0.02
CA LEU A 8 -7.82 -14.40 -0.15
C LEU A 8 -9.09 -13.86 0.53
N ARG A 9 -10.21 -14.60 0.45
CA ARG A 9 -11.45 -14.24 1.15
C ARG A 9 -11.30 -14.28 2.68
N ARG A 10 -10.56 -15.23 3.23
CA ARG A 10 -10.28 -15.29 4.68
C ARG A 10 -9.41 -14.14 5.17
N THR A 11 -8.41 -13.73 4.39
CA THR A 11 -7.47 -12.68 4.80
C THR A 11 -8.15 -11.29 4.84
N ILE A 12 -9.05 -10.99 3.88
CA ILE A 12 -9.78 -9.71 3.86
C ILE A 12 -10.82 -9.62 4.99
N ILE A 13 -11.33 -10.74 5.47
CA ILE A 13 -12.32 -10.79 6.56
C ILE A 13 -11.64 -10.86 7.93
N ALA A 14 -10.40 -11.32 8.01
CA ALA A 14 -9.64 -11.44 9.26
C ALA A 14 -9.33 -10.09 9.95
N GLN A 15 -9.37 -8.99 9.20
CA GLN A 15 -9.18 -7.64 9.75
C GLN A 15 -10.39 -7.08 10.52
N HIS A 16 -11.52 -7.76 10.50
CA HIS A 16 -12.67 -7.40 11.33
C HIS A 16 -12.87 -8.44 12.42
N SER A 17 -12.69 -8.03 13.66
CA SER A 17 -12.91 -8.82 14.89
C SER A 17 -14.36 -9.34 15.06
N ASN A 18 -15.18 -9.32 14.02
CA ASN A 18 -16.59 -9.69 14.01
C ASN A 18 -16.87 -11.00 13.26
N TYR A 19 -15.98 -11.99 13.39
CA TYR A 19 -16.39 -13.35 13.04
C TYR A 19 -17.45 -13.82 14.01
N TRP A 20 -18.57 -14.26 13.48
CA TRP A 20 -19.63 -14.80 14.31
C TRP A 20 -19.15 -15.99 15.13
N SER A 21 -18.18 -16.75 14.65
CA SER A 21 -17.52 -17.83 15.40
C SER A 21 -16.70 -17.34 16.62
N CYS A 22 -16.42 -16.05 16.74
CA CYS A 22 -15.71 -15.43 17.86
C CYS A 22 -16.66 -14.72 18.85
N THR A 23 -17.97 -14.83 18.66
CA THR A 23 -18.96 -14.19 19.52
C THR A 23 -19.27 -15.06 20.76
N PRO A 24 -19.76 -14.45 21.85
CA PRO A 24 -20.26 -15.21 23.02
C PRO A 24 -21.37 -16.21 22.67
N PHE A 25 -22.14 -15.92 21.60
CA PHE A 25 -23.15 -16.84 21.08
C PHE A 25 -22.53 -18.11 20.49
N ALA A 26 -21.43 -17.95 19.73
CA ALA A 26 -20.69 -19.10 19.20
C ALA A 26 -20.04 -19.93 20.33
N ASP A 27 -19.53 -19.26 21.36
CA ASP A 27 -19.00 -19.93 22.55
C ASP A 27 -20.08 -20.76 23.26
N TRP A 28 -21.29 -20.22 23.38
CA TRP A 28 -22.42 -20.94 23.93
C TRP A 28 -22.82 -22.17 23.11
N ILE A 29 -22.89 -22.02 21.76
CA ILE A 29 -23.14 -23.15 20.83
C ILE A 29 -22.06 -24.20 20.99
N ARG A 30 -20.79 -23.81 20.93
CA ARG A 30 -19.63 -24.68 21.02
C ARG A 30 -19.53 -25.38 22.38
N GLY A 31 -19.98 -24.70 23.45
CA GLY A 31 -19.85 -25.16 24.82
C GLY A 31 -18.47 -24.96 25.45
N THR A 32 -17.58 -24.26 24.73
CA THR A 32 -16.25 -23.84 25.18
C THR A 32 -15.94 -22.44 24.64
N LYS A 33 -15.28 -21.64 25.51
CA LYS A 33 -14.83 -20.30 25.08
C LYS A 33 -13.65 -20.43 24.13
N LYS A 34 -13.69 -19.69 23.04
CA LYS A 34 -12.58 -19.62 22.08
C LYS A 34 -11.40 -18.87 22.71
N LEU A 35 -10.19 -19.35 22.44
CA LEU A 35 -8.98 -18.66 22.88
C LEU A 35 -8.92 -17.26 22.22
N SER A 36 -8.55 -16.25 22.99
CA SER A 36 -8.35 -14.88 22.48
C SER A 36 -6.90 -14.63 22.06
N ALA A 37 -5.96 -15.38 22.65
CA ALA A 37 -4.54 -15.35 22.33
C ALA A 37 -3.92 -16.69 22.73
N GLY A 38 -2.83 -17.09 22.11
CA GLY A 38 -2.11 -18.32 22.45
C GLY A 38 -1.09 -18.69 21.36
N THR A 39 -0.21 -19.64 21.69
CA THR A 39 0.71 -20.26 20.74
C THR A 39 -0.05 -21.16 19.75
N SER A 40 0.59 -21.56 18.66
CA SER A 40 -0.01 -22.50 17.69
C SER A 40 -0.37 -23.84 18.35
N GLU A 41 0.48 -24.34 19.25
CA GLU A 41 0.25 -25.58 19.97
C GLU A 41 -0.98 -25.49 20.90
N GLU A 42 -1.14 -24.38 21.62
CA GLU A 42 -2.32 -24.14 22.48
C GLU A 42 -3.62 -24.08 21.66
N TRP A 43 -3.56 -23.49 20.45
CA TRP A 43 -4.69 -23.46 19.53
C TRP A 43 -5.04 -24.85 19.00
N ASP A 44 -4.06 -25.66 18.64
CA ASP A 44 -4.26 -27.02 18.14
C ASP A 44 -4.83 -27.92 19.25
N ASP A 45 -4.31 -27.81 20.47
CA ASP A 45 -4.80 -28.54 21.64
C ASP A 45 -6.24 -28.13 21.96
N TRP A 46 -6.54 -26.84 22.01
CA TRP A 46 -7.89 -26.34 22.25
C TRP A 46 -8.87 -26.85 21.18
N THR A 47 -8.48 -26.78 19.92
CA THR A 47 -9.28 -27.24 18.77
C THR A 47 -9.61 -28.73 18.90
N THR A 48 -8.58 -29.53 19.17
CA THR A 48 -8.71 -30.98 19.34
C THR A 48 -9.64 -31.31 20.52
N GLN A 49 -9.46 -30.68 21.67
CA GLN A 49 -10.32 -30.90 22.84
C GLN A 49 -11.77 -30.48 22.58
N ALA A 50 -12.00 -29.35 21.90
CA ALA A 50 -13.33 -28.86 21.59
C ALA A 50 -14.07 -29.81 20.62
N GLN A 51 -13.35 -30.37 19.64
CA GLN A 51 -13.89 -31.35 18.68
C GLN A 51 -14.19 -32.69 19.36
N ILE A 52 -13.30 -33.21 20.18
CA ILE A 52 -13.51 -34.46 20.92
C ILE A 52 -14.73 -34.34 21.86
N LYS A 53 -14.87 -33.22 22.53
CA LYS A 53 -15.95 -33.03 23.51
C LYS A 53 -17.33 -32.95 22.84
N HIS A 54 -17.47 -32.21 21.77
CA HIS A 54 -18.73 -31.99 21.04
C HIS A 54 -18.53 -31.66 19.58
N ASN A 55 -18.17 -32.63 18.74
CA ASN A 55 -17.85 -32.43 17.33
C ASN A 55 -18.95 -31.67 16.55
N PHE A 56 -20.21 -32.06 16.70
CA PHE A 56 -21.31 -31.39 16.00
C PHE A 56 -21.51 -29.93 16.44
N ARG A 57 -21.39 -29.64 17.71
CA ARG A 57 -21.50 -28.27 18.23
C ARG A 57 -20.31 -27.41 17.83
N TYR A 58 -19.12 -28.00 17.77
CA TYR A 58 -17.92 -27.34 17.25
C TYR A 58 -18.11 -26.98 15.77
N TRP A 59 -18.52 -27.94 14.94
CA TRP A 59 -18.82 -27.70 13.53
C TRP A 59 -19.88 -26.61 13.34
N LEU A 60 -20.96 -26.64 14.14
CA LEU A 60 -22.02 -25.63 14.07
C LEU A 60 -21.49 -24.20 14.39
N ALA A 61 -20.62 -24.07 15.38
CA ALA A 61 -20.06 -22.79 15.83
C ALA A 61 -18.96 -22.25 14.88
N GLU A 62 -18.15 -23.12 14.29
CA GLU A 62 -17.01 -22.70 13.46
C GLU A 62 -17.35 -22.66 11.96
N GLU A 63 -18.01 -23.69 11.45
CA GLU A 63 -18.30 -23.82 10.00
C GLU A 63 -19.69 -23.29 9.63
N ALA A 64 -20.73 -23.75 10.32
CA ALA A 64 -22.10 -23.38 9.95
C ALA A 64 -22.39 -21.90 10.17
N LEU A 65 -21.97 -21.32 11.30
CA LEU A 65 -22.07 -19.87 11.51
C LEU A 65 -21.25 -19.06 10.51
N GLY A 66 -20.09 -19.57 10.09
CA GLY A 66 -19.29 -18.97 9.04
C GLY A 66 -20.02 -18.93 7.70
N HIS A 67 -20.67 -20.04 7.31
CA HIS A 67 -21.48 -20.09 6.09
C HIS A 67 -22.69 -19.16 6.15
N ILE A 68 -23.36 -19.07 7.29
CA ILE A 68 -24.49 -18.14 7.49
C ILE A 68 -23.98 -16.69 7.40
N GLN A 69 -22.87 -16.37 8.03
CA GLN A 69 -22.26 -15.06 7.94
C GLN A 69 -21.90 -14.72 6.48
N ASP A 70 -21.30 -15.67 5.77
CA ASP A 70 -20.96 -15.51 4.35
C ASP A 70 -22.19 -15.25 3.50
N PHE A 71 -23.29 -15.97 3.75
CA PHE A 71 -24.55 -15.77 3.05
C PHE A 71 -25.16 -14.39 3.34
N VAL A 72 -25.22 -13.99 4.61
CA VAL A 72 -25.77 -12.67 5.01
C VAL A 72 -24.95 -11.51 4.48
N THR A 73 -23.63 -11.65 4.42
CA THR A 73 -22.73 -10.60 3.90
C THR A 73 -22.55 -10.64 2.40
N TRP A 74 -23.02 -11.70 1.72
CA TRP A 74 -22.89 -11.88 0.27
C TRP A 74 -23.41 -10.71 -0.58
N PRO A 75 -24.59 -10.10 -0.32
CA PRO A 75 -25.08 -9.00 -1.15
C PRO A 75 -24.13 -7.79 -1.12
N ILE A 76 -23.60 -7.48 0.04
CA ILE A 76 -22.67 -6.36 0.21
C ILE A 76 -21.34 -6.65 -0.48
N ARG A 77 -20.81 -7.87 -0.30
CA ARG A 77 -19.57 -8.31 -1.00
C ARG A 77 -19.75 -8.27 -2.52
N THR A 78 -20.90 -8.73 -3.02
CA THR A 78 -21.19 -8.73 -4.45
C THR A 78 -21.18 -7.32 -5.04
N LEU A 79 -21.73 -6.33 -4.32
CA LEU A 79 -21.66 -4.93 -4.75
C LEU A 79 -20.22 -4.41 -4.83
N TYR A 80 -19.38 -4.79 -3.86
CA TYR A 80 -17.95 -4.45 -3.91
C TYR A 80 -17.22 -5.21 -5.02
N ASP A 81 -17.49 -6.49 -5.20
CA ASP A 81 -16.90 -7.29 -6.27
C ASP A 81 -17.26 -6.71 -7.65
N ILE A 82 -18.49 -6.27 -7.85
CA ILE A 82 -18.94 -5.59 -9.07
C ILE A 82 -18.17 -4.27 -9.25
N LYS A 83 -18.05 -3.45 -8.21
CA LYS A 83 -17.29 -2.20 -8.26
C LYS A 83 -15.83 -2.44 -8.65
N TYR A 84 -15.17 -3.39 -7.99
CA TYR A 84 -13.79 -3.74 -8.31
C TYR A 84 -13.64 -4.40 -9.67
N TYR A 85 -14.58 -5.25 -10.07
CA TYR A 85 -14.59 -5.86 -11.40
C TYR A 85 -14.68 -4.81 -12.50
N ILE A 86 -15.56 -3.82 -12.38
CA ILE A 86 -15.68 -2.74 -13.36
C ILE A 86 -14.39 -1.92 -13.41
N ASN A 87 -13.87 -1.53 -12.26
CA ASN A 87 -12.63 -0.75 -12.17
C ASN A 87 -11.43 -1.52 -12.74
N ASN A 88 -11.22 -2.76 -12.29
CA ASN A 88 -10.10 -3.59 -12.73
C ASN A 88 -10.23 -3.98 -14.20
N ARG A 89 -11.45 -4.27 -14.69
CA ARG A 89 -11.67 -4.57 -16.10
C ARG A 89 -11.32 -3.39 -17.00
N TRP A 90 -11.64 -2.17 -16.57
CA TRP A 90 -11.28 -0.97 -17.31
C TRP A 90 -9.77 -0.81 -17.43
N VAL A 91 -9.04 -0.99 -16.35
CA VAL A 91 -7.58 -0.90 -16.31
C VAL A 91 -6.95 -2.12 -17.02
N SER A 92 -7.34 -3.35 -16.68
CA SER A 92 -6.76 -4.58 -17.23
C SER A 92 -7.06 -4.80 -18.71
N ARG A 93 -8.06 -4.12 -19.27
CA ARG A 93 -8.36 -4.15 -20.71
C ARG A 93 -7.24 -3.54 -21.56
N THR A 94 -6.50 -2.61 -21.00
CA THR A 94 -5.42 -1.88 -21.69
C THR A 94 -4.05 -2.20 -21.14
N HIS A 95 -3.96 -2.79 -19.94
CA HIS A 95 -2.72 -3.00 -19.23
C HIS A 95 -2.68 -4.37 -18.56
N SER A 96 -1.49 -4.97 -18.50
CA SER A 96 -1.25 -6.25 -17.83
C SER A 96 -1.16 -6.11 -16.31
N LEU A 97 -0.82 -4.92 -15.80
CA LEU A 97 -0.84 -4.58 -14.38
C LEU A 97 -2.05 -3.71 -14.08
N THR A 98 -2.67 -3.94 -12.95
CA THR A 98 -3.69 -3.03 -12.41
C THR A 98 -2.99 -1.76 -11.97
N ALA A 99 -3.31 -0.64 -12.65
CA ALA A 99 -2.71 0.64 -12.35
C ALA A 99 -3.61 1.48 -11.46
N HIS A 100 -3.00 2.26 -10.58
CA HIS A 100 -3.76 3.22 -9.79
C HIS A 100 -4.31 4.34 -10.69
N PRO A 101 -5.61 4.71 -10.57
CA PRO A 101 -6.23 5.67 -11.50
C PRO A 101 -5.71 7.10 -11.40
N ARG A 102 -4.87 7.42 -10.41
CA ARG A 102 -4.26 8.74 -10.28
C ARG A 102 -3.26 9.05 -11.39
N ASP A 103 -2.39 8.09 -11.72
CA ASP A 103 -1.27 8.31 -12.63
C ASP A 103 -1.53 7.76 -14.01
N ILE A 104 -2.29 6.68 -14.09
CA ILE A 104 -2.63 6.06 -15.36
C ILE A 104 -4.12 6.13 -15.56
N LYS A 105 -4.56 6.99 -16.48
CA LYS A 105 -5.98 7.11 -16.82
C LYS A 105 -6.47 5.81 -17.44
N PRO A 106 -7.68 5.35 -17.06
CA PRO A 106 -8.29 4.20 -17.68
C PRO A 106 -8.35 4.34 -19.19
N GLY A 107 -7.93 3.31 -19.93
CA GLY A 107 -7.88 3.31 -21.39
C GLY A 107 -6.63 3.95 -22.00
N GLN A 108 -5.79 4.59 -21.24
CA GLN A 108 -4.51 5.11 -21.72
C GLN A 108 -3.51 3.96 -21.85
N TRP A 109 -2.88 3.89 -23.04
CA TRP A 109 -1.80 2.94 -23.26
C TRP A 109 -0.54 3.37 -22.50
N GLN A 110 0.10 2.42 -21.89
CA GLN A 110 1.39 2.60 -21.20
C GLN A 110 2.18 1.31 -21.29
N ASP A 111 3.48 1.40 -21.45
CA ASP A 111 4.38 0.25 -21.34
C ASP A 111 4.32 -0.38 -19.94
N VAL A 112 4.50 -1.71 -19.90
CA VAL A 112 4.47 -2.45 -18.64
C VAL A 112 5.51 -1.91 -17.66
N GLY A 113 6.75 -1.65 -18.13
CA GLY A 113 7.83 -1.11 -17.31
C GLY A 113 7.43 0.19 -16.61
N ASN A 114 6.84 1.12 -17.35
CA ASN A 114 6.45 2.43 -16.84
C ASN A 114 5.30 2.40 -15.83
N ARG A 115 4.65 1.23 -15.63
CA ARG A 115 3.54 1.06 -14.68
C ARG A 115 3.96 0.48 -13.34
N PHE A 116 5.12 -0.17 -13.25
CA PHE A 116 5.57 -0.77 -11.99
C PHE A 116 5.70 0.27 -10.90
N LEU A 117 6.42 1.34 -11.17
CA LEU A 117 6.69 2.39 -10.19
C LEU A 117 5.38 3.05 -9.70
N PRO A 118 4.54 3.67 -10.56
CA PRO A 118 3.32 4.33 -10.09
C PRO A 118 2.31 3.36 -9.48
N CYS A 119 2.19 2.13 -9.96
CA CYS A 119 1.26 1.16 -9.37
C CYS A 119 1.65 0.83 -7.93
N LEU A 120 2.91 0.52 -7.68
CA LEU A 120 3.35 0.09 -6.35
C LEU A 120 3.45 1.24 -5.35
N PHE A 121 3.91 2.40 -5.79
CA PHE A 121 4.00 3.56 -4.90
C PHE A 121 2.63 4.18 -4.58
N ASN A 122 1.65 4.09 -5.46
CA ASN A 122 0.29 4.51 -5.13
C ASN A 122 -0.41 3.57 -4.16
N GLU A 123 -0.12 2.26 -4.21
CA GLU A 123 -0.55 1.33 -3.16
C GLU A 123 0.11 1.67 -1.81
N LEU A 124 1.39 2.08 -1.79
CA LEU A 124 2.04 2.59 -0.59
C LEU A 124 1.33 3.85 -0.05
N VAL A 125 0.96 4.78 -0.94
CA VAL A 125 0.20 5.98 -0.55
C VAL A 125 -1.15 5.60 0.04
N ASP A 126 -1.86 4.64 -0.56
CA ASP A 126 -3.13 4.14 -0.03
C ASP A 126 -2.96 3.48 1.34
N PHE A 127 -1.90 2.70 1.52
CA PHE A 127 -1.56 2.11 2.81
C PHE A 127 -1.34 3.19 3.89
N VAL A 128 -0.56 4.23 3.60
CA VAL A 128 -0.28 5.31 4.57
C VAL A 128 -1.52 6.16 4.83
N GLU A 129 -2.17 6.65 3.78
CA GLU A 129 -3.25 7.65 3.89
C GLU A 129 -4.60 7.04 4.31
N ILE A 130 -4.80 5.76 4.12
CA ILE A 130 -6.06 5.07 4.42
C ILE A 130 -5.89 4.10 5.59
N GLU A 131 -5.00 3.10 5.47
CA GLU A 131 -4.91 2.02 6.43
C GLU A 131 -4.18 2.43 7.71
N SER A 132 -2.98 3.02 7.58
CA SER A 132 -2.23 3.54 8.73
C SER A 132 -2.98 4.70 9.41
N ALA A 133 -3.59 5.58 8.61
CA ALA A 133 -4.44 6.66 9.12
C ALA A 133 -5.64 6.13 9.89
N TRP A 134 -6.30 5.10 9.37
CA TRP A 134 -7.38 4.42 10.06
C TRP A 134 -6.92 3.84 11.40
N SER A 135 -5.81 3.11 11.40
CA SER A 135 -5.28 2.50 12.63
C SER A 135 -4.98 3.57 13.68
N HIS A 136 -4.36 4.68 13.28
CA HIS A 136 -4.07 5.79 14.19
C HIS A 136 -5.33 6.39 14.82
N ILE A 137 -6.36 6.62 14.01
CA ILE A 137 -7.62 7.22 14.46
C ILE A 137 -8.45 6.21 15.28
N ALA A 138 -8.49 4.94 14.88
CA ALA A 138 -9.28 3.93 15.55
C ALA A 138 -8.79 3.61 16.96
N TRP A 139 -7.48 3.56 17.14
CA TRP A 139 -6.82 3.20 18.40
C TRP A 139 -6.38 4.40 19.22
N GLY A 140 -6.36 5.62 18.63
CA GLY A 140 -6.03 6.85 19.33
C GLY A 140 -7.10 7.28 20.34
N ASP A 141 -6.71 8.15 21.25
CA ASP A 141 -7.63 8.76 22.22
C ASP A 141 -8.70 9.61 21.53
N LYS A 142 -9.88 9.75 22.17
CA LYS A 142 -10.98 10.56 21.63
C LYS A 142 -10.59 12.01 21.32
N LYS A 143 -9.67 12.59 22.11
CA LYS A 143 -9.17 13.94 21.92
C LYS A 143 -8.33 14.05 20.65
N ASP A 144 -7.50 13.05 20.36
CA ASP A 144 -6.63 13.02 19.19
C ASP A 144 -7.45 12.77 17.92
N ARG A 145 -8.54 12.02 18.00
CA ARG A 145 -9.45 11.81 16.88
C ARG A 145 -10.06 13.11 16.34
N ALA A 146 -10.38 14.07 17.23
CA ALA A 146 -10.93 15.34 16.84
C ALA A 146 -9.97 16.19 15.99
N LYS A 147 -8.66 15.96 16.11
CA LYS A 147 -7.61 16.62 15.33
C LYS A 147 -7.76 16.38 13.81
N TYR A 148 -8.27 15.21 13.43
CA TYR A 148 -8.36 14.80 12.03
C TYR A 148 -9.71 15.10 11.38
N ASP A 149 -10.69 15.61 12.12
CA ASP A 149 -12.03 16.00 11.67
C ASP A 149 -12.66 15.06 10.62
N PRO A 150 -12.81 13.76 10.96
CA PRO A 150 -13.32 12.79 10.00
C PRO A 150 -14.79 13.14 9.67
N PRO A 151 -15.18 13.08 8.38
CA PRO A 151 -16.56 13.33 8.01
C PRO A 151 -17.51 12.34 8.72
N PHE A 152 -18.75 12.75 8.98
CA PHE A 152 -19.73 11.94 9.74
C PHE A 152 -19.96 10.55 9.14
N TRP A 153 -19.89 10.42 7.82
CA TRP A 153 -20.01 9.15 7.10
C TRP A 153 -18.75 8.28 7.21
N ALA A 154 -17.63 8.82 7.65
CA ALA A 154 -16.39 8.10 7.88
C ALA A 154 -16.41 7.29 9.18
N SER A 155 -17.52 7.30 9.94
CA SER A 155 -17.71 6.42 11.09
C SER A 155 -18.16 5.02 10.65
N GLY A 156 -17.51 3.96 11.15
CA GLY A 156 -17.89 2.59 10.84
C GLY A 156 -17.29 2.03 9.54
N TRP A 157 -18.05 1.24 8.84
CA TRP A 157 -17.61 0.32 7.80
C TRP A 157 -17.06 0.95 6.50
N PHE A 158 -17.50 2.17 6.14
CA PHE A 158 -17.06 2.86 4.92
C PHE A 158 -15.76 3.67 5.09
N ARG A 159 -15.38 3.97 6.30
CA ARG A 159 -14.33 4.89 6.68
C ARG A 159 -13.01 4.65 5.95
N TRP A 160 -12.48 3.47 6.05
CA TRP A 160 -11.13 3.11 5.67
C TRP A 160 -10.94 2.75 4.19
N ARG A 161 -11.99 2.79 3.40
CA ARG A 161 -11.90 2.55 1.95
C ARG A 161 -11.97 3.82 1.10
N VAL A 162 -12.43 4.90 1.66
CA VAL A 162 -12.77 6.10 0.89
C VAL A 162 -12.16 7.37 1.49
N TRP A 163 -11.99 7.41 2.81
CA TRP A 163 -11.46 8.57 3.47
C TRP A 163 -9.95 8.48 3.62
N ARG A 164 -9.29 9.51 3.10
CA ARG A 164 -7.83 9.65 3.14
C ARG A 164 -7.47 10.73 4.13
N CYS A 165 -6.48 10.46 4.97
CA CYS A 165 -5.93 11.42 5.89
C CYS A 165 -4.39 11.29 5.95
N PRO A 166 -3.67 11.97 5.06
CA PRO A 166 -2.20 11.92 5.04
C PRO A 166 -1.60 12.23 6.41
N GLN A 167 -2.13 13.25 7.11
CA GLN A 167 -1.61 13.63 8.42
C GLN A 167 -1.75 12.53 9.46
N ALA A 168 -2.90 11.85 9.54
CA ALA A 168 -3.08 10.76 10.49
C ALA A 168 -2.18 9.56 10.15
N GLY A 169 -1.96 9.29 8.87
CA GLY A 169 -1.04 8.26 8.42
C GLY A 169 0.41 8.55 8.80
N LEU A 170 0.86 9.78 8.58
CA LEU A 170 2.20 10.22 8.98
C LEU A 170 2.37 10.22 10.51
N ASP A 171 1.38 10.71 11.25
CA ASP A 171 1.39 10.68 12.72
C ASP A 171 1.45 9.24 13.26
N HIS A 172 0.81 8.28 12.56
CA HIS A 172 0.93 6.85 12.88
C HIS A 172 2.36 6.34 12.69
N LEU A 173 2.98 6.67 11.57
CA LEU A 173 4.37 6.28 11.31
C LEU A 173 5.33 6.94 12.31
N ASP A 174 5.09 8.22 12.67
CA ASP A 174 5.88 8.93 13.67
C ASP A 174 5.75 8.27 15.05
N TRP A 175 4.55 7.91 15.45
CA TRP A 175 4.33 7.12 16.66
C TRP A 175 5.05 5.77 16.60
N ALA A 176 4.92 5.03 15.50
CA ALA A 176 5.58 3.73 15.35
C ALA A 176 7.11 3.83 15.42
N MET A 177 7.70 4.92 14.91
CA MET A 177 9.15 5.17 15.01
C MET A 177 9.63 5.39 16.45
N THR A 178 8.75 5.74 17.40
CA THR A 178 9.11 5.87 18.81
C THR A 178 9.20 4.55 19.56
N LEU A 179 8.76 3.45 18.95
CA LEU A 179 8.71 2.14 19.62
C LEU A 179 10.12 1.58 19.82
N THR A 180 10.43 1.28 21.07
CA THR A 180 11.72 0.69 21.45
C THR A 180 11.52 -0.64 22.17
N MET A 181 12.53 -1.49 22.09
CA MET A 181 12.55 -2.76 22.82
C MET A 181 12.70 -2.47 24.31
N GLY A 182 11.69 -2.77 25.10
CA GLY A 182 11.66 -2.49 26.54
C GLY A 182 10.97 -3.57 27.35
N SER A 183 10.74 -3.31 28.62
CA SER A 183 10.09 -4.24 29.55
C SER A 183 8.68 -4.61 29.09
N ASP A 184 7.96 -3.72 28.42
CA ASP A 184 6.64 -3.96 27.85
C ASP A 184 6.65 -5.04 26.74
N TRP A 185 7.82 -5.29 26.15
CA TRP A 185 8.07 -6.34 25.16
C TRP A 185 8.80 -7.55 25.75
N GLY A 186 8.88 -7.64 27.09
CA GLY A 186 9.57 -8.72 27.79
C GLY A 186 11.10 -8.67 27.69
N VAL A 187 11.66 -7.52 27.32
CA VAL A 187 13.10 -7.30 27.22
C VAL A 187 13.59 -6.65 28.52
N GLU A 188 14.38 -7.37 29.31
CA GLU A 188 14.94 -6.89 30.56
C GLU A 188 15.96 -5.77 30.32
N GLU A 189 16.12 -4.86 31.27
CA GLU A 189 17.09 -3.74 31.19
C GLU A 189 18.54 -4.20 31.01
N THR A 190 18.85 -5.43 31.43
CA THR A 190 20.18 -6.06 31.27
C THR A 190 20.44 -6.57 29.86
N ASN A 191 19.40 -6.65 29.02
CA ASN A 191 19.53 -7.15 27.65
C ASN A 191 20.18 -6.08 26.76
N PRO A 192 21.20 -6.42 25.94
CA PRO A 192 21.85 -5.48 25.05
C PRO A 192 20.94 -4.86 23.96
N ASP A 193 19.76 -5.40 23.77
CA ASP A 193 18.75 -4.89 22.84
C ASP A 193 17.74 -3.94 23.50
N HIS A 194 17.78 -3.80 24.84
CA HIS A 194 16.92 -2.86 25.55
C HIS A 194 17.16 -1.41 25.07
N GLY A 195 16.08 -0.71 24.78
CA GLY A 195 16.13 0.68 24.29
C GLY A 195 16.44 0.81 22.78
N LYS A 196 16.76 -0.26 22.07
CA LYS A 196 16.92 -0.21 20.61
C LYS A 196 15.55 -0.06 19.92
N PRO A 197 15.50 0.56 18.73
CA PRO A 197 14.29 0.59 17.94
C PRO A 197 13.74 -0.81 17.68
N THR A 198 12.43 -0.98 17.74
CA THR A 198 11.80 -2.21 17.32
C THR A 198 11.90 -2.37 15.80
N ARG A 199 11.75 -3.59 15.30
CA ARG A 199 11.63 -3.83 13.86
C ARG A 199 10.49 -3.03 13.23
N GLN A 200 9.40 -2.81 13.96
CA GLN A 200 8.29 -1.96 13.53
C GLN A 200 8.72 -0.50 13.39
N ALA A 201 9.51 0.03 14.33
CA ALA A 201 10.05 1.39 14.25
C ALA A 201 10.97 1.59 13.04
N GLU A 202 11.87 0.63 12.78
CA GLU A 202 12.73 0.67 11.60
C GLU A 202 11.93 0.65 10.29
N ARG A 203 10.89 -0.19 10.23
CA ARG A 203 10.01 -0.29 9.07
C ARG A 203 9.14 0.95 8.87
N ALA A 204 8.63 1.53 9.94
CA ALA A 204 7.87 2.78 9.87
C ALA A 204 8.72 3.93 9.29
N LYS A 205 9.99 4.00 9.69
CA LYS A 205 10.95 4.96 9.12
C LYS A 205 11.12 4.75 7.61
N GLU A 206 11.35 3.51 7.19
CA GLU A 206 11.52 3.16 5.78
C GLU A 206 10.26 3.51 4.95
N ILE A 207 9.08 3.16 5.45
CA ILE A 207 7.79 3.48 4.82
C ILE A 207 7.62 5.01 4.69
N LYS A 208 7.93 5.77 5.74
CA LYS A 208 7.83 7.23 5.73
C LYS A 208 8.77 7.87 4.72
N GLU A 209 10.02 7.38 4.62
CA GLU A 209 10.99 7.85 3.64
C GLU A 209 10.51 7.60 2.21
N LEU A 210 10.03 6.39 1.91
CA LEU A 210 9.49 6.01 0.59
C LEU A 210 8.25 6.82 0.23
N TYR A 211 7.33 7.00 1.18
CA TYR A 211 6.14 7.83 1.00
C TYR A 211 6.51 9.28 0.69
N THR A 212 7.43 9.85 1.46
CA THR A 212 7.89 11.25 1.26
C THR A 212 8.59 11.40 -0.09
N TRP A 213 9.42 10.44 -0.47
CA TRP A 213 10.07 10.46 -1.76
C TRP A 213 9.04 10.48 -2.89
N TRP A 214 8.07 9.58 -2.87
CA TRP A 214 7.04 9.49 -3.92
C TRP A 214 6.11 10.70 -3.98
N THR A 215 5.69 11.23 -2.84
CA THR A 215 4.71 12.32 -2.78
C THR A 215 5.33 13.72 -2.90
N THR A 216 6.62 13.85 -2.61
CA THR A 216 7.28 15.15 -2.54
C THR A 216 8.50 15.25 -3.46
N VAL A 217 9.41 14.29 -3.43
CA VAL A 217 10.66 14.37 -4.20
C VAL A 217 10.42 14.05 -5.68
N TYR A 218 9.82 12.93 -5.94
CA TYR A 218 9.56 12.46 -7.31
C TYR A 218 8.79 13.46 -8.19
N PRO A 219 7.64 14.04 -7.77
CA PRO A 219 6.89 14.98 -8.59
C PRO A 219 7.56 16.35 -8.74
N ASN A 220 8.54 16.67 -7.90
CA ASN A 220 9.30 17.92 -7.96
C ASN A 220 10.69 17.77 -8.60
N ARG A 221 10.95 16.63 -9.23
CA ARG A 221 12.19 16.47 -10.01
C ARG A 221 12.21 17.47 -11.15
N PRO A 222 13.35 18.14 -11.37
CA PRO A 222 13.52 18.99 -12.54
C PRO A 222 13.31 18.21 -13.84
N ASP A 223 12.73 18.84 -14.85
CA ASP A 223 12.60 18.23 -16.16
C ASP A 223 14.00 18.01 -16.78
N ALA A 224 14.29 16.76 -17.14
CA ALA A 224 15.58 16.39 -17.71
C ALA A 224 15.89 17.12 -19.03
N TYR A 225 14.86 17.39 -19.84
CA TYR A 225 15.01 18.12 -21.10
C TYR A 225 15.41 19.59 -20.87
N ASP A 226 14.85 20.23 -19.83
CA ASP A 226 15.18 21.63 -19.50
C ASP A 226 16.56 21.74 -18.87
N VAL A 227 16.86 20.89 -17.88
CA VAL A 227 18.16 20.93 -17.17
C VAL A 227 19.32 20.58 -18.08
N SER A 228 19.13 19.69 -19.04
CA SER A 228 20.17 19.31 -20.01
C SER A 228 20.42 20.39 -21.06
N GLY A 229 19.53 21.38 -21.21
CA GLY A 229 19.55 22.34 -22.29
C GLY A 229 19.07 21.78 -23.65
N TRP A 230 18.42 20.60 -23.62
CA TRP A 230 17.86 20.00 -24.84
C TRP A 230 16.68 20.82 -25.38
N THR A 231 15.85 21.37 -24.51
CA THR A 231 14.75 22.28 -24.89
C THR A 231 15.30 23.52 -25.60
N ASP A 232 16.38 24.13 -25.07
CA ASP A 232 17.03 25.28 -25.67
C ASP A 232 17.63 24.95 -27.05
N TYR A 233 18.27 23.78 -27.17
CA TYR A 233 18.75 23.30 -28.46
C TYR A 233 17.62 23.10 -29.47
N CYS A 234 16.51 22.50 -29.09
CA CYS A 234 15.36 22.30 -29.96
C CYS A 234 14.79 23.63 -30.45
N GLU A 235 14.70 24.63 -29.59
CA GLU A 235 14.21 25.97 -29.94
C GLU A 235 15.20 26.70 -30.85
N ALA A 236 16.50 26.68 -30.58
CA ALA A 236 17.51 27.24 -31.44
C ALA A 236 17.52 26.60 -32.84
N SER A 237 17.38 25.26 -32.88
CA SER A 237 17.28 24.52 -34.14
C SER A 237 16.01 24.88 -34.93
N ARG A 238 14.87 25.05 -34.22
CA ARG A 238 13.61 25.46 -34.83
C ARG A 238 13.71 26.86 -35.48
N ILE A 239 14.32 27.81 -34.77
CA ILE A 239 14.54 29.18 -35.27
C ILE A 239 15.44 29.17 -36.51
N ALA A 240 16.55 28.45 -36.47
CA ALA A 240 17.48 28.34 -37.57
C ALA A 240 16.86 27.74 -38.85
N ASN A 241 15.85 26.91 -38.70
CA ASN A 241 15.16 26.21 -39.78
C ASN A 241 13.79 26.85 -40.17
N GLY A 242 13.60 28.13 -39.89
CA GLY A 242 12.40 28.87 -40.30
C GLY A 242 11.11 28.35 -39.63
N GLY A 243 11.18 27.91 -38.38
CA GLY A 243 10.02 27.45 -37.61
C GLY A 243 9.71 25.94 -37.72
N LYS A 244 10.50 25.18 -38.51
CA LYS A 244 10.31 23.75 -38.70
C LYS A 244 11.37 22.96 -37.94
N LEU A 245 10.98 21.84 -37.34
CA LEU A 245 11.96 20.87 -36.86
C LEU A 245 12.67 20.21 -38.03
N ASN A 246 13.99 20.35 -38.06
CA ASN A 246 14.81 19.71 -39.09
C ASN A 246 15.58 18.56 -38.49
N PHE A 247 15.31 17.36 -38.95
CA PHE A 247 16.00 16.13 -38.52
C PHE A 247 17.16 15.76 -39.47
N SER A 248 17.51 16.65 -40.44
CA SER A 248 18.65 16.42 -41.33
C SER A 248 19.98 16.63 -40.60
N ASN A 249 21.04 16.01 -41.13
CA ASN A 249 22.39 16.17 -40.60
C ASN A 249 23.06 17.49 -40.97
N ASP A 250 22.41 18.36 -41.77
CA ASP A 250 22.93 19.67 -42.21
C ASP A 250 22.71 20.70 -41.07
N ARG A 251 23.52 20.60 -40.03
CA ARG A 251 23.50 21.52 -38.87
C ARG A 251 24.74 22.43 -38.94
N THR A 252 24.57 23.64 -38.42
CA THR A 252 25.78 24.47 -38.20
C THR A 252 26.66 23.83 -37.11
N PRO A 253 27.99 24.06 -37.15
CA PRO A 253 28.90 23.49 -36.16
C PRO A 253 28.51 23.85 -34.69
N GLU A 254 27.95 25.06 -34.49
CA GLU A 254 27.47 25.51 -33.18
C GLU A 254 26.26 24.68 -32.72
N LEU A 255 25.26 24.50 -33.56
CA LEU A 255 24.08 23.68 -33.29
C LEU A 255 24.45 22.21 -33.08
N GLN A 256 25.44 21.70 -33.80
CA GLN A 256 25.93 20.33 -33.59
C GLN A 256 26.57 20.20 -32.20
N THR A 257 27.44 21.12 -31.81
CA THR A 257 28.09 21.12 -30.51
C THR A 257 27.07 21.23 -29.37
N MET A 258 26.06 22.08 -29.53
CA MET A 258 24.97 22.25 -28.56
C MET A 258 24.14 20.95 -28.43
N SER A 259 23.80 20.33 -29.58
CA SER A 259 23.11 19.04 -29.64
C SER A 259 23.87 17.94 -28.89
N ASP A 260 25.15 17.78 -29.21
CA ASP A 260 25.96 16.71 -28.63
C ASP A 260 26.13 16.87 -27.11
N LYS A 261 26.33 18.11 -26.65
CA LYS A 261 26.46 18.42 -25.22
C LYS A 261 25.16 18.21 -24.49
N SER A 262 24.04 18.73 -24.99
CA SER A 262 22.74 18.60 -24.33
C SER A 262 22.25 17.17 -24.36
N HIS A 263 22.45 16.43 -25.43
CA HIS A 263 22.10 15.03 -25.53
C HIS A 263 22.89 14.15 -24.55
N LYS A 264 24.19 14.38 -24.42
CA LYS A 264 25.02 13.65 -23.45
C LYS A 264 24.55 13.92 -22.01
N LEU A 265 24.32 15.19 -21.66
CA LEU A 265 23.85 15.56 -20.33
C LEU A 265 22.44 15.00 -20.06
N LEU A 266 21.54 15.01 -21.06
CA LEU A 266 20.22 14.41 -20.94
C LEU A 266 20.32 12.92 -20.59
N GLN A 267 21.15 12.17 -21.30
CA GLN A 267 21.36 10.75 -21.01
C GLN A 267 21.90 10.50 -19.61
N GLU A 268 22.81 11.34 -19.13
CA GLU A 268 23.37 11.25 -17.77
C GLU A 268 22.27 11.51 -16.70
N ILE A 269 21.41 12.50 -16.92
CA ILE A 269 20.30 12.83 -16.00
C ILE A 269 19.24 11.71 -16.00
N GLU A 270 18.83 11.26 -17.19
CA GLU A 270 17.83 10.19 -17.31
C GLU A 270 18.34 8.89 -16.66
N ALA A 271 19.60 8.52 -16.88
CA ALA A 271 20.20 7.35 -16.23
C ALA A 271 20.27 7.51 -14.71
N ALA A 272 20.52 8.70 -14.19
CA ALA A 272 20.51 8.96 -12.76
C ALA A 272 19.09 8.83 -12.17
N TYR A 273 18.08 9.33 -12.87
CA TYR A 273 16.68 9.20 -12.45
C TYR A 273 16.21 7.74 -12.48
N GLU A 274 16.55 7.01 -13.53
CA GLU A 274 16.23 5.58 -13.65
C GLU A 274 16.88 4.76 -12.54
N ALA A 275 18.15 5.03 -12.22
CA ALA A 275 18.86 4.35 -11.12
C ALA A 275 18.24 4.68 -9.73
N GLU A 276 17.78 5.92 -9.52
CA GLU A 276 17.07 6.29 -8.30
C GLU A 276 15.71 5.59 -8.21
N ASP A 277 14.94 5.55 -9.31
CA ASP A 277 13.64 4.87 -9.39
C ASP A 277 13.77 3.39 -9.09
N GLU A 278 14.76 2.71 -9.68
CA GLU A 278 15.05 1.31 -9.41
C GLU A 278 15.43 1.08 -7.94
N ALA A 279 16.29 1.93 -7.38
CA ALA A 279 16.69 1.83 -5.98
C ALA A 279 15.49 1.95 -5.03
N MET A 280 14.59 2.92 -5.28
CA MET A 280 13.40 3.13 -4.46
C MET A 280 12.39 1.99 -4.62
N LEU A 281 12.22 1.46 -5.83
CA LEU A 281 11.38 0.30 -6.09
C LEU A 281 11.89 -0.95 -5.35
N ILE A 282 13.20 -1.19 -5.34
CA ILE A 282 13.81 -2.29 -4.60
C ILE A 282 13.59 -2.11 -3.09
N ARG A 283 13.72 -0.91 -2.56
CA ARG A 283 13.43 -0.60 -1.14
C ARG A 283 11.98 -0.91 -0.80
N LEU A 284 11.02 -0.49 -1.64
CA LEU A 284 9.60 -0.77 -1.45
C LEU A 284 9.30 -2.27 -1.45
N VAL A 285 9.87 -3.02 -2.39
CA VAL A 285 9.73 -4.48 -2.45
C VAL A 285 10.29 -5.17 -1.19
N LYS A 286 11.39 -4.67 -0.64
CA LYS A 286 11.97 -5.17 0.63
C LYS A 286 11.11 -4.81 1.85
N ALA A 287 10.37 -3.70 1.80
CA ALA A 287 9.47 -3.27 2.88
C ALA A 287 8.10 -3.98 2.86
N ARG A 288 7.77 -4.74 1.80
CA ARG A 288 6.43 -5.31 1.57
C ARG A 288 5.84 -6.09 2.75
N ASP A 289 6.67 -6.81 3.50
CA ASP A 289 6.23 -7.63 4.64
C ASP A 289 5.72 -6.78 5.83
N SER A 290 5.88 -5.47 5.74
CA SER A 290 5.44 -4.51 6.76
C SER A 290 4.28 -3.62 6.27
N LEU A 291 3.81 -3.84 5.03
CA LEU A 291 2.67 -3.15 4.43
C LEU A 291 1.38 -3.95 4.63
N TRP A 292 1.08 -4.27 5.88
CA TRP A 292 -0.17 -4.93 6.27
C TRP A 292 -0.62 -4.42 7.64
N THR A 293 -1.92 -4.37 7.85
CA THR A 293 -2.56 -3.95 9.11
C THR A 293 -3.41 -5.06 9.71
#